data_bbeb19899708c4c9ddd480c355e599b4
#
_entry.id   bbeb19899708c4c9ddd480c355e599b4
#
_cell.length_a   1.000
_cell.length_b   1.000
_cell.length_c   1.000
_cell.angle_alpha   90.00
_cell.angle_beta   90.00
_cell.angle_gamma   90.00
#
_symmetry.space_group_name_H-M   'P 1'
#
loop_
_entity.id
_entity.type
_entity.pdbx_description
1 polymer ?
#
loop_
_entity_poly.entity_id
_entity_poly.type
_entity_poly.pdbx_seq_one_letter_code
_entity_poly.pdbx_strand_id
1 'polypeptide(L)'
;MSEDDTSRQGWTALVLAGARPGDPLAAAEGLAAKHFAEIGGASLIARVLGAIDQTPWIDRVIVAADAATPPEALEGLTSKPLSVVGTADGAPATALAVLNSEAGAPPLVVTTSDNALLTPAILKHFIAAAHDENIDLAVGLADSRTIRSRYPDVQRTYLKFRGGTYSGCNLFAAKTPEAGRVFAFWKQAEALRKSPVKLARLFGVRALFLYVAGLLTLDQAFALASRKLAVKARPILIPYAEAAIDVDKPSDLELARRIAAGKA
;
A
#
# COMPACT_ATOMS: atom_id res chain seq x y z
N MET A 1 19.51 -20.07 5.96
CA MET A 1 18.07 -19.74 6.07
C MET A 1 17.54 -20.60 7.19
N SER A 2 16.95 -20.03 8.24
CA SER A 2 16.35 -20.80 9.34
C SER A 2 15.05 -21.44 8.88
N GLU A 3 14.55 -22.50 9.59
CA GLU A 3 13.24 -23.12 9.30
C GLU A 3 12.11 -22.08 9.35
N ASP A 4 12.21 -21.11 10.25
CA ASP A 4 11.28 -19.98 10.38
C ASP A 4 11.28 -19.04 9.16
N ASP A 5 12.41 -18.91 8.47
CA ASP A 5 12.56 -18.10 7.25
C ASP A 5 11.92 -18.80 6.02
N THR A 6 11.93 -20.14 6.01
CA THR A 6 11.34 -20.95 4.91
C THR A 6 9.81 -20.96 4.98
N SER A 7 9.21 -20.94 6.16
CA SER A 7 7.76 -20.94 6.35
C SER A 7 7.07 -19.67 5.84
N ARG A 8 7.82 -18.56 5.68
CA ARG A 8 7.34 -17.26 5.21
C ARG A 8 7.40 -17.04 3.70
N GLN A 9 7.90 -18.03 2.95
CA GLN A 9 7.97 -18.00 1.47
C GLN A 9 6.59 -18.19 0.81
N GLY A 10 6.51 -17.99 -0.49
CA GLY A 10 5.31 -18.20 -1.27
C GLY A 10 4.45 -16.95 -1.47
N TRP A 11 4.91 -15.76 -1.07
CA TRP A 11 4.15 -14.53 -1.31
C TRP A 11 4.23 -14.07 -2.76
N THR A 12 3.09 -13.63 -3.28
CA THR A 12 3.03 -12.87 -4.53
C THR A 12 2.99 -11.38 -4.19
N ALA A 13 3.80 -10.54 -4.87
CA ALA A 13 3.67 -9.09 -4.76
C ALA A 13 2.79 -8.55 -5.89
N LEU A 14 1.80 -7.73 -5.55
CA LEU A 14 1.03 -6.93 -6.50
C LEU A 14 1.46 -5.47 -6.38
N VAL A 15 1.96 -4.91 -7.47
CA VAL A 15 2.30 -3.49 -7.60
C VAL A 15 1.23 -2.81 -8.43
N LEU A 16 0.49 -1.88 -7.82
CA LEU A 16 -0.53 -1.08 -8.49
C LEU A 16 0.15 0.10 -9.20
N ALA A 17 0.19 0.08 -10.54
CA ALA A 17 0.89 1.04 -11.38
C ALA A 17 -0.03 1.73 -12.41
N GLY A 18 -1.31 1.90 -12.08
CA GLY A 18 -2.26 2.61 -12.94
C GLY A 18 -1.94 4.11 -13.00
N ALA A 19 -1.90 4.67 -14.21
CA ALA A 19 -1.76 6.09 -14.45
C ALA A 19 -3.11 6.80 -14.34
N ARG A 20 -3.09 8.06 -13.89
CA ARG A 20 -4.28 8.92 -13.89
C ARG A 20 -4.15 9.95 -15.00
N PRO A 21 -5.19 10.15 -15.85
CA PRO A 21 -5.19 11.28 -16.77
C PRO A 21 -5.00 12.61 -16.03
N GLY A 22 -4.04 13.43 -16.48
CA GLY A 22 -3.74 14.72 -15.86
C GLY A 22 -3.04 14.63 -14.50
N ASP A 23 -2.29 13.56 -14.25
CA ASP A 23 -1.47 13.42 -13.03
C ASP A 23 -0.50 14.59 -12.91
N PRO A 24 -0.52 15.38 -11.80
CA PRO A 24 0.27 16.59 -11.66
C PRO A 24 1.78 16.32 -11.69
N LEU A 25 2.23 15.19 -11.16
CA LEU A 25 3.64 14.84 -11.14
C LEU A 25 4.11 14.40 -12.51
N ALA A 26 3.35 13.55 -13.21
CA ALA A 26 3.66 13.15 -14.58
C ALA A 26 3.73 14.36 -15.52
N ALA A 27 2.78 15.28 -15.40
CA ALA A 27 2.76 16.52 -16.18
C ALA A 27 3.97 17.42 -15.88
N ALA A 28 4.35 17.58 -14.61
CA ALA A 28 5.48 18.41 -14.20
C ALA A 28 6.84 17.86 -14.67
N GLU A 29 6.99 16.53 -14.68
CA GLU A 29 8.22 15.84 -15.10
C GLU A 29 8.20 15.48 -16.62
N GLY A 30 7.11 15.78 -17.35
CA GLY A 30 6.98 15.47 -18.79
C GLY A 30 6.91 13.96 -19.10
N LEU A 31 6.30 13.17 -18.22
CA LEU A 31 6.28 11.72 -18.26
C LEU A 31 4.90 11.17 -18.65
N ALA A 32 4.87 9.97 -19.24
CA ALA A 32 3.63 9.25 -19.53
C ALA A 32 2.89 8.82 -18.25
N ALA A 33 3.63 8.49 -17.20
CA ALA A 33 3.09 8.12 -15.88
C ALA A 33 4.06 8.55 -14.75
N LYS A 34 3.51 8.91 -13.59
CA LYS A 34 4.30 9.41 -12.45
C LYS A 34 5.35 8.42 -11.94
N HIS A 35 5.10 7.13 -12.07
CA HIS A 35 6.03 6.10 -11.59
C HIS A 35 7.31 5.97 -12.43
N PHE A 36 7.42 6.69 -13.55
CA PHE A 36 8.68 6.86 -14.29
C PHE A 36 9.52 8.04 -13.79
N ALA A 37 9.02 8.88 -12.87
CA ALA A 37 9.84 9.88 -12.22
C ALA A 37 11.02 9.23 -11.48
N GLU A 38 12.17 9.92 -11.42
CA GLU A 38 13.40 9.33 -10.93
C GLU A 38 13.83 9.85 -9.56
N ILE A 39 14.38 8.96 -8.76
CA ILE A 39 15.06 9.22 -7.50
C ILE A 39 16.43 8.53 -7.56
N GLY A 40 17.51 9.31 -7.60
CA GLY A 40 18.86 8.77 -7.60
C GLY A 40 19.18 7.89 -8.82
N GLY A 41 18.63 8.23 -10.00
CA GLY A 41 18.87 7.51 -11.25
C GLY A 41 18.02 6.24 -11.44
N ALA A 42 17.07 5.97 -10.56
CA ALA A 42 16.12 4.87 -10.70
C ALA A 42 14.68 5.40 -10.64
N SER A 43 13.80 4.90 -11.52
CA SER A 43 12.39 5.27 -11.51
C SER A 43 11.69 4.80 -10.23
N LEU A 44 10.57 5.45 -9.86
CA LEU A 44 9.81 5.07 -8.66
C LEU A 44 9.45 3.58 -8.71
N ILE A 45 8.95 3.09 -9.84
CA ILE A 45 8.58 1.68 -10.02
C ILE A 45 9.81 0.75 -9.95
N ALA A 46 10.95 1.16 -10.49
CA ALA A 46 12.20 0.38 -10.41
C ALA A 46 12.66 0.22 -8.95
N ARG A 47 12.50 1.26 -8.14
CA ARG A 47 12.82 1.21 -6.71
C ARG A 47 11.90 0.26 -5.94
N VAL A 48 10.59 0.29 -6.22
CA VAL A 48 9.62 -0.64 -5.62
C VAL A 48 9.93 -2.08 -6.03
N LEU A 49 10.14 -2.34 -7.32
CA LEU A 49 10.49 -3.67 -7.84
C LEU A 49 11.82 -4.17 -7.27
N GLY A 50 12.83 -3.30 -7.14
CA GLY A 50 14.12 -3.64 -6.52
C GLY A 50 13.99 -3.99 -5.04
N ALA A 51 13.12 -3.32 -4.28
CA ALA A 51 12.84 -3.70 -2.88
C ALA A 51 12.15 -5.06 -2.79
N ILE A 52 11.22 -5.34 -3.70
CA ILE A 52 10.53 -6.63 -3.81
C ILE A 52 11.52 -7.73 -4.21
N ASP A 53 12.38 -7.47 -5.18
CA ASP A 53 13.39 -8.40 -5.68
C ASP A 53 14.33 -8.89 -4.56
N GLN A 54 14.77 -7.98 -3.70
CA GLN A 54 15.63 -8.26 -2.55
C GLN A 54 14.88 -8.85 -1.33
N THR A 55 13.56 -9.10 -1.44
CA THR A 55 12.78 -9.70 -0.35
C THR A 55 12.60 -11.19 -0.63
N PRO A 56 13.29 -12.10 0.10
CA PRO A 56 13.36 -13.53 -0.24
C PRO A 56 12.03 -14.27 -0.05
N TRP A 57 11.06 -13.70 0.66
CA TRP A 57 9.76 -14.33 0.92
C TRP A 57 8.74 -14.07 -0.19
N ILE A 58 9.08 -13.22 -1.14
CA ILE A 58 8.27 -12.95 -2.32
C ILE A 58 8.84 -13.75 -3.49
N ASP A 59 8.04 -14.61 -4.10
CA ASP A 59 8.48 -15.53 -5.15
C ASP A 59 8.20 -14.99 -6.56
N ARG A 60 7.16 -14.16 -6.71
CA ARG A 60 6.73 -13.59 -8.01
C ARG A 60 6.10 -12.22 -7.85
N VAL A 61 6.04 -11.49 -8.96
CA VAL A 61 5.53 -10.13 -9.02
C VAL A 61 4.43 -10.02 -10.07
N ILE A 62 3.35 -9.35 -9.73
CA ILE A 62 2.31 -8.90 -10.65
C ILE A 62 2.35 -7.38 -10.66
N VAL A 63 2.50 -6.77 -11.83
CA VAL A 63 2.33 -5.33 -12.01
C VAL A 63 0.99 -5.10 -12.69
N ALA A 64 0.09 -4.42 -11.99
CA ALA A 64 -1.18 -3.99 -12.58
C ALA A 64 -1.00 -2.60 -13.19
N ALA A 65 -0.95 -2.55 -14.52
CA ALA A 65 -0.63 -1.35 -15.28
C ALA A 65 -1.62 -1.12 -16.43
N ASP A 66 -1.65 0.10 -16.93
CA ASP A 66 -2.39 0.49 -18.14
C ASP A 66 -1.43 0.74 -19.31
N ALA A 67 -1.98 1.23 -20.42
CA ALA A 67 -1.22 1.48 -21.65
C ALA A 67 -0.08 2.50 -21.51
N ALA A 68 -0.07 3.31 -20.45
CA ALA A 68 1.03 4.23 -20.17
C ALA A 68 2.30 3.52 -19.62
N THR A 69 2.16 2.24 -19.27
CA THR A 69 3.25 1.40 -18.75
C THR A 69 3.35 0.12 -19.58
N PRO A 70 3.96 0.17 -20.75
CA PRO A 70 4.12 -1.00 -21.59
C PRO A 70 5.03 -2.04 -20.89
N PRO A 71 4.82 -3.35 -21.11
CA PRO A 71 5.60 -4.41 -20.46
C PRO A 71 7.11 -4.25 -20.62
N GLU A 72 7.56 -3.73 -21.77
CA GLU A 72 8.97 -3.51 -22.09
C GLU A 72 9.64 -2.50 -21.12
N ALA A 73 8.87 -1.56 -20.58
CA ALA A 73 9.36 -0.59 -19.59
C ALA A 73 9.66 -1.23 -18.20
N LEU A 74 9.23 -2.48 -18.00
CA LEU A 74 9.42 -3.22 -16.75
C LEU A 74 10.49 -4.30 -16.89
N GLU A 75 11.01 -4.54 -18.10
CA GLU A 75 12.02 -5.54 -18.35
C GLU A 75 13.31 -5.25 -17.56
N GLY A 76 13.86 -6.30 -16.94
CA GLY A 76 15.11 -6.20 -16.18
C GLY A 76 15.02 -5.48 -14.82
N LEU A 77 13.83 -5.00 -14.41
CA LEU A 77 13.65 -4.31 -13.11
C LEU A 77 13.56 -5.27 -11.91
N THR A 78 13.37 -6.56 -12.15
CA THR A 78 13.40 -7.62 -11.13
C THR A 78 13.90 -8.91 -11.73
N SER A 79 14.53 -9.75 -10.92
CA SER A 79 14.94 -11.11 -11.30
C SER A 79 13.82 -12.15 -11.07
N LYS A 80 12.78 -11.77 -10.33
CA LYS A 80 11.63 -12.65 -10.04
C LYS A 80 10.70 -12.77 -11.24
N PRO A 81 9.98 -13.90 -11.38
CA PRO A 81 8.93 -14.03 -12.38
C PRO A 81 7.94 -12.85 -12.29
N LEU A 82 7.85 -12.07 -13.38
CA LEU A 82 7.00 -10.89 -13.47
C LEU A 82 5.89 -11.13 -14.49
N SER A 83 4.67 -10.78 -14.14
CA SER A 83 3.52 -10.71 -15.05
C SER A 83 2.88 -9.33 -15.00
N VAL A 84 2.40 -8.86 -16.16
CA VAL A 84 1.67 -7.60 -16.28
C VAL A 84 0.20 -7.90 -16.53
N VAL A 85 -0.66 -7.23 -15.77
CA VAL A 85 -2.12 -7.34 -15.90
C VAL A 85 -2.74 -5.94 -16.08
N GLY A 86 -3.90 -5.89 -16.70
CA GLY A 86 -4.63 -4.62 -16.87
C GLY A 86 -5.17 -4.07 -15.54
N THR A 87 -5.31 -2.75 -15.46
CA THR A 87 -5.98 -2.09 -14.33
C THR A 87 -7.50 -2.17 -14.45
N ALA A 88 -8.20 -2.20 -13.31
CA ALA A 88 -9.64 -1.98 -13.23
C ALA A 88 -9.94 -0.52 -12.84
N ASP A 89 -11.20 -0.21 -12.51
CA ASP A 89 -11.66 1.12 -12.10
C ASP A 89 -11.11 1.47 -10.69
N GLY A 90 -9.87 1.94 -10.65
CA GLY A 90 -9.15 2.35 -9.45
C GLY A 90 -8.38 1.24 -8.74
N ALA A 91 -7.54 1.64 -7.79
CA ALA A 91 -6.64 0.76 -7.05
C ALA A 91 -7.36 -0.39 -6.32
N PRO A 92 -8.47 -0.15 -5.57
CA PRO A 92 -9.14 -1.24 -4.85
C PRO A 92 -9.86 -2.22 -5.79
N ALA A 93 -10.39 -1.74 -6.92
CA ALA A 93 -11.00 -2.64 -7.92
C ALA A 93 -9.95 -3.51 -8.60
N THR A 94 -8.79 -2.94 -8.89
CA THR A 94 -7.64 -3.67 -9.46
C THR A 94 -7.13 -4.73 -8.48
N ALA A 95 -6.93 -4.37 -7.22
CA ALA A 95 -6.49 -5.32 -6.19
C ALA A 95 -7.50 -6.47 -6.01
N LEU A 96 -8.81 -6.17 -6.03
CA LEU A 96 -9.87 -7.17 -5.96
C LEU A 96 -9.87 -8.10 -7.18
N ALA A 97 -9.74 -7.54 -8.38
CA ALA A 97 -9.71 -8.32 -9.61
C ALA A 97 -8.51 -9.28 -9.64
N VAL A 98 -7.33 -8.81 -9.25
CA VAL A 98 -6.13 -9.64 -9.17
C VAL A 98 -6.27 -10.71 -8.09
N LEU A 99 -6.74 -10.37 -6.87
CA LEU A 99 -6.95 -11.35 -5.81
C LEU A 99 -7.90 -12.49 -6.21
N ASN A 100 -8.90 -12.18 -7.04
CA ASN A 100 -9.86 -13.17 -7.55
C ASN A 100 -9.36 -13.96 -8.78
N SER A 101 -8.18 -13.64 -9.29
CA SER A 101 -7.54 -14.38 -10.39
C SER A 101 -6.65 -15.50 -9.85
N GLU A 102 -6.37 -16.49 -10.66
CA GLU A 102 -5.43 -17.56 -10.32
C GLU A 102 -4.02 -17.00 -10.02
N ALA A 103 -3.57 -16.02 -10.79
CA ALA A 103 -2.27 -15.41 -10.63
C ALA A 103 -2.12 -14.67 -9.28
N GLY A 104 -3.21 -14.09 -8.76
CA GLY A 104 -3.23 -13.33 -7.51
C GLY A 104 -3.72 -14.12 -6.29
N ALA A 105 -3.74 -15.47 -6.36
CA ALA A 105 -4.12 -16.28 -5.21
C ALA A 105 -3.25 -15.96 -3.97
N PRO A 106 -3.85 -15.89 -2.78
CA PRO A 106 -3.13 -15.64 -1.53
C PRO A 106 -2.03 -16.67 -1.23
N PRO A 107 -0.97 -16.30 -0.50
CA PRO A 107 -0.77 -14.98 0.13
C PRO A 107 -0.28 -13.91 -0.86
N LEU A 108 -0.92 -12.73 -0.81
CA LEU A 108 -0.66 -11.60 -1.70
C LEU A 108 -0.29 -10.34 -0.91
N VAL A 109 0.88 -9.76 -1.14
CA VAL A 109 1.23 -8.43 -0.64
C VAL A 109 0.97 -7.39 -1.73
N VAL A 110 0.19 -6.36 -1.41
CA VAL A 110 -0.18 -5.29 -2.33
C VAL A 110 0.51 -4.01 -1.94
N THR A 111 1.13 -3.34 -2.90
CA THR A 111 1.69 -1.99 -2.76
C THR A 111 1.44 -1.16 -4.02
N THR A 112 1.87 0.09 -4.02
CA THR A 112 1.72 1.00 -5.16
C THR A 112 3.08 1.36 -5.75
N SER A 113 3.13 1.67 -7.05
CA SER A 113 4.35 2.04 -7.77
C SER A 113 4.99 3.36 -7.31
N ASP A 114 4.26 4.17 -6.56
CA ASP A 114 4.71 5.44 -5.98
C ASP A 114 5.25 5.33 -4.55
N ASN A 115 5.25 4.12 -3.98
CA ASN A 115 5.87 3.83 -2.67
C ASN A 115 7.40 3.67 -2.81
N ALA A 116 8.06 4.66 -3.40
CA ALA A 116 9.43 4.58 -3.89
C ALA A 116 10.51 4.55 -2.81
N LEU A 117 10.15 4.78 -1.54
CA LEU A 117 11.02 4.63 -0.37
C LEU A 117 10.84 3.27 0.32
N LEU A 118 10.08 2.36 -0.27
CA LEU A 118 9.95 0.98 0.17
C LEU A 118 11.32 0.31 0.19
N THR A 119 11.59 -0.46 1.25
CA THR A 119 12.84 -1.21 1.41
C THR A 119 12.55 -2.68 1.72
N PRO A 120 13.51 -3.58 1.51
CA PRO A 120 13.38 -4.98 1.91
C PRO A 120 13.11 -5.13 3.43
N ALA A 121 13.64 -4.23 4.27
CA ALA A 121 13.41 -4.25 5.71
C ALA A 121 11.94 -3.95 6.06
N ILE A 122 11.31 -2.98 5.37
CA ILE A 122 9.90 -2.65 5.53
C ILE A 122 9.03 -3.85 5.11
N LEU A 123 9.30 -4.44 3.95
CA LEU A 123 8.56 -5.60 3.44
C LEU A 123 8.69 -6.81 4.36
N LYS A 124 9.92 -7.14 4.81
CA LYS A 124 10.16 -8.24 5.75
C LYS A 124 9.41 -8.02 7.06
N HIS A 125 9.48 -6.82 7.65
CA HIS A 125 8.74 -6.51 8.88
C HIS A 125 7.23 -6.73 8.68
N PHE A 126 6.68 -6.20 7.59
CA PHE A 126 5.24 -6.28 7.31
C PHE A 126 4.78 -7.71 7.04
N ILE A 127 5.51 -8.45 6.19
CA ILE A 127 5.17 -9.84 5.84
C ILE A 127 5.32 -10.76 7.06
N ALA A 128 6.38 -10.61 7.87
CA ALA A 128 6.56 -11.40 9.09
C ALA A 128 5.38 -11.20 10.05
N ALA A 129 5.05 -9.95 10.36
CA ALA A 129 3.94 -9.65 11.26
C ALA A 129 2.59 -10.15 10.70
N ALA A 130 2.36 -10.05 9.39
CA ALA A 130 1.16 -10.58 8.75
C ALA A 130 1.12 -12.10 8.76
N HIS A 131 2.27 -12.77 8.59
CA HIS A 131 2.36 -14.23 8.58
C HIS A 131 1.99 -14.83 9.94
N ASP A 132 2.53 -14.27 11.01
CA ASP A 132 2.38 -14.79 12.37
C ASP A 132 0.97 -14.60 12.95
N GLU A 133 0.15 -13.71 12.35
CA GLU A 133 -1.21 -13.43 12.78
C GLU A 133 -2.25 -14.33 12.09
N ASN A 134 -3.25 -14.79 12.85
CA ASN A 134 -4.42 -15.49 12.27
C ASN A 134 -5.43 -14.47 11.72
N ILE A 135 -5.14 -13.94 10.56
CA ILE A 135 -5.89 -12.88 9.88
C ILE A 135 -6.16 -13.21 8.43
N ASP A 136 -7.16 -12.54 7.85
CA ASP A 136 -7.44 -12.60 6.42
C ASP A 136 -6.73 -11.45 5.69
N LEU A 137 -6.66 -10.26 6.33
CA LEU A 137 -6.01 -9.07 5.78
C LEU A 137 -5.24 -8.30 6.85
N ALA A 138 -4.02 -7.88 6.51
CA ALA A 138 -3.28 -6.85 7.24
C ALA A 138 -3.25 -5.52 6.47
N VAL A 139 -3.23 -4.41 7.22
CA VAL A 139 -3.05 -3.06 6.67
C VAL A 139 -1.86 -2.41 7.36
N GLY A 140 -0.86 -2.01 6.57
CA GLY A 140 0.33 -1.31 7.06
C GLY A 140 0.03 0.16 7.40
N LEU A 141 0.33 0.56 8.63
CA LEU A 141 0.17 1.91 9.14
C LEU A 141 1.44 2.38 9.85
N ALA A 142 1.78 3.66 9.73
CA ALA A 142 2.86 4.27 10.50
C ALA A 142 2.31 5.29 11.51
N ASP A 143 2.84 5.28 12.74
CA ASP A 143 2.50 6.28 13.77
C ASP A 143 3.03 7.65 13.36
N SER A 144 2.23 8.69 13.55
CA SER A 144 2.62 10.06 13.24
C SER A 144 3.85 10.53 14.01
N ARG A 145 4.10 9.97 15.21
CA ARG A 145 5.32 10.24 15.99
C ARG A 145 6.55 9.70 15.27
N THR A 146 6.50 8.49 14.75
CA THR A 146 7.57 7.89 13.94
C THR A 146 7.87 8.74 12.71
N ILE A 147 6.82 9.18 11.99
CA ILE A 147 6.98 9.99 10.79
C ILE A 147 7.59 11.37 11.13
N ARG A 148 7.01 12.07 12.09
CA ARG A 148 7.42 13.46 12.44
C ARG A 148 8.76 13.54 13.14
N SER A 149 9.16 12.51 13.91
CA SER A 149 10.48 12.49 14.52
C SER A 149 11.60 12.39 13.49
N ARG A 150 11.33 11.78 12.33
CA ARG A 150 12.29 11.61 11.26
C ARG A 150 12.17 12.70 10.20
N TYR A 151 10.92 13.09 9.87
CA TYR A 151 10.58 14.05 8.81
C TYR A 151 9.54 15.05 9.33
N PRO A 152 9.93 16.07 10.11
CA PRO A 152 9.00 16.98 10.81
C PRO A 152 8.11 17.77 9.84
N ASP A 153 8.61 18.12 8.66
CA ASP A 153 7.94 18.96 7.68
C ASP A 153 7.05 18.18 6.70
N VAL A 154 7.03 16.84 6.80
CA VAL A 154 6.24 16.02 5.88
C VAL A 154 4.74 16.20 6.11
N GLN A 155 4.02 16.52 5.03
CA GLN A 155 2.56 16.61 5.05
C GLN A 155 1.94 15.27 4.63
N ARG A 156 1.22 14.63 5.57
CA ARG A 156 0.53 13.36 5.33
C ARG A 156 -0.92 13.46 5.77
N THR A 157 -1.76 12.61 5.17
CA THR A 157 -3.12 12.41 5.67
C THR A 157 -3.06 11.51 6.90
N TYR A 158 -3.56 12.03 8.01
CA TYR A 158 -3.56 11.32 9.27
C TYR A 158 -4.95 10.92 9.72
N LEU A 159 -5.11 9.66 10.08
CA LEU A 159 -6.27 9.13 10.80
C LEU A 159 -6.04 9.30 12.31
N LYS A 160 -6.93 10.03 12.98
CA LYS A 160 -6.82 10.33 14.41
C LYS A 160 -7.70 9.37 15.21
N PHE A 161 -7.08 8.54 16.04
CA PHE A 161 -7.76 7.64 16.95
C PHE A 161 -7.44 7.99 18.40
N ARG A 162 -8.26 7.51 19.34
CA ARG A 162 -7.93 7.57 20.76
C ARG A 162 -6.66 6.76 21.01
N GLY A 163 -5.60 7.42 21.49
CA GLY A 163 -4.31 6.81 21.80
C GLY A 163 -3.26 6.90 20.69
N GLY A 164 -3.59 7.37 19.48
CA GLY A 164 -2.59 7.53 18.42
C GLY A 164 -3.13 8.14 17.13
N THR A 165 -2.20 8.58 16.31
CA THR A 165 -2.49 9.17 15.00
C THR A 165 -1.65 8.46 13.96
N TYR A 166 -2.25 7.97 12.87
CA TYR A 166 -1.61 7.05 11.95
C TYR A 166 -1.78 7.49 10.49
N SER A 167 -0.80 7.17 9.65
CA SER A 167 -0.87 7.31 8.18
C SER A 167 -0.79 5.94 7.52
N GLY A 168 -1.48 5.76 6.40
CA GLY A 168 -1.37 4.55 5.58
C GLY A 168 0.01 4.45 4.94
N CYS A 169 0.48 3.20 4.78
CA CYS A 169 1.76 2.88 4.15
C CYS A 169 1.60 2.30 2.74
N ASN A 170 0.39 2.30 2.17
CA ASN A 170 0.11 1.63 0.90
C ASN A 170 0.60 0.17 0.87
N LEU A 171 0.49 -0.52 2.01
CA LEU A 171 0.83 -1.92 2.18
C LEU A 171 -0.37 -2.70 2.71
N PHE A 172 -0.76 -3.74 1.97
CA PHE A 172 -1.83 -4.66 2.35
C PHE A 172 -1.33 -6.09 2.18
N ALA A 173 -1.64 -6.98 3.14
CA ALA A 173 -1.34 -8.40 3.04
C ALA A 173 -2.64 -9.19 3.07
N ALA A 174 -3.05 -9.73 1.93
CA ALA A 174 -4.20 -10.61 1.80
C ALA A 174 -3.73 -12.06 1.98
N LYS A 175 -4.11 -12.69 3.09
CA LYS A 175 -3.73 -14.07 3.41
C LYS A 175 -4.75 -15.10 2.98
N THR A 176 -5.99 -14.66 2.79
CA THR A 176 -7.09 -15.51 2.35
C THR A 176 -7.96 -14.79 1.31
N PRO A 177 -8.79 -15.51 0.54
CA PRO A 177 -9.72 -14.88 -0.40
C PRO A 177 -10.72 -13.92 0.25
N GLU A 178 -11.03 -14.10 1.54
CA GLU A 178 -11.92 -13.24 2.32
C GLU A 178 -11.45 -11.79 2.38
N ALA A 179 -10.15 -11.53 2.22
CA ALA A 179 -9.56 -10.20 2.08
C ALA A 179 -10.24 -9.37 0.97
N GLY A 180 -10.77 -10.03 -0.07
CA GLY A 180 -11.50 -9.38 -1.15
C GLY A 180 -12.69 -8.55 -0.68
N ARG A 181 -13.32 -8.90 0.45
CA ARG A 181 -14.42 -8.12 1.05
C ARG A 181 -13.94 -6.73 1.50
N VAL A 182 -12.69 -6.61 1.94
CA VAL A 182 -12.10 -5.32 2.33
C VAL A 182 -11.79 -4.48 1.09
N PHE A 183 -11.26 -5.09 0.02
CA PHE A 183 -11.03 -4.36 -1.24
C PHE A 183 -12.35 -3.91 -1.88
N ALA A 184 -13.39 -4.74 -1.84
CA ALA A 184 -14.73 -4.35 -2.28
C ALA A 184 -15.31 -3.20 -1.44
N PHE A 185 -15.12 -3.22 -0.13
CA PHE A 185 -15.51 -2.13 0.77
C PHE A 185 -14.72 -0.85 0.49
N TRP A 186 -13.39 -0.94 0.29
CA TRP A 186 -12.55 0.19 -0.06
C TRP A 186 -13.00 0.83 -1.38
N LYS A 187 -13.31 0.03 -2.41
CA LYS A 187 -13.89 0.53 -3.67
C LYS A 187 -15.16 1.36 -3.43
N GLN A 188 -16.08 0.85 -2.59
CA GLN A 188 -17.28 1.59 -2.24
C GLN A 188 -16.98 2.89 -1.47
N ALA A 189 -16.05 2.84 -0.52
CA ALA A 189 -15.63 4.01 0.26
C ALA A 189 -15.01 5.10 -0.63
N GLU A 190 -14.17 4.70 -1.59
CA GLU A 190 -13.55 5.63 -2.55
C GLU A 190 -14.59 6.30 -3.44
N ALA A 191 -15.58 5.56 -3.95
CA ALA A 191 -16.68 6.10 -4.73
C ALA A 191 -17.54 7.11 -3.93
N LEU A 192 -17.60 6.94 -2.61
CA LEU A 192 -18.40 7.80 -1.72
C LEU A 192 -17.60 8.93 -1.04
N ARG A 193 -16.31 9.07 -1.32
CA ARG A 193 -15.41 10.05 -0.66
C ARG A 193 -15.92 11.50 -0.70
N LYS A 194 -16.69 11.87 -1.73
CA LYS A 194 -17.29 13.21 -1.89
C LYS A 194 -18.64 13.35 -1.19
N SER A 195 -19.17 12.30 -0.55
CA SER A 195 -20.47 12.26 0.10
C SER A 195 -20.35 11.85 1.58
N PRO A 196 -20.01 12.77 2.50
CA PRO A 196 -19.75 12.44 3.90
C PRO A 196 -20.87 11.63 4.58
N VAL A 197 -22.14 11.97 4.29
CA VAL A 197 -23.29 11.25 4.85
C VAL A 197 -23.37 9.81 4.36
N LYS A 198 -23.12 9.56 3.07
CA LYS A 198 -23.13 8.20 2.51
C LYS A 198 -21.95 7.40 3.03
N LEU A 199 -20.77 8.03 3.11
CA LEU A 199 -19.58 7.43 3.69
C LEU A 199 -19.80 7.06 5.16
N ALA A 200 -20.43 7.93 5.93
CA ALA A 200 -20.83 7.69 7.31
C ALA A 200 -21.74 6.45 7.46
N ARG A 201 -22.74 6.32 6.58
CA ARG A 201 -23.61 5.13 6.55
C ARG A 201 -22.83 3.87 6.17
N LEU A 202 -21.87 3.99 5.25
CA LEU A 202 -21.02 2.88 4.86
C LEU A 202 -20.18 2.33 6.02
N PHE A 203 -19.61 3.19 6.88
CA PHE A 203 -18.85 2.76 8.06
C PHE A 203 -19.75 2.35 9.24
N GLY A 204 -20.98 2.88 9.29
CA GLY A 204 -21.93 2.70 10.37
C GLY A 204 -21.92 3.90 11.33
N VAL A 205 -23.12 4.35 11.71
CA VAL A 205 -23.34 5.56 12.52
C VAL A 205 -22.59 5.50 13.85
N ARG A 206 -22.56 4.33 14.50
CA ARG A 206 -21.85 4.14 15.78
C ARG A 206 -20.34 4.34 15.63
N ALA A 207 -19.73 3.73 14.59
CA ALA A 207 -18.29 3.86 14.34
C ALA A 207 -17.93 5.32 14.04
N LEU A 208 -18.73 5.99 13.20
CA LEU A 208 -18.53 7.39 12.88
C LEU A 208 -18.66 8.28 14.13
N PHE A 209 -19.70 8.10 14.94
CA PHE A 209 -19.91 8.87 16.17
C PHE A 209 -18.69 8.72 17.10
N LEU A 210 -18.23 7.51 17.36
CA LEU A 210 -17.04 7.25 18.19
C LEU A 210 -15.77 7.87 17.61
N TYR A 211 -15.62 7.86 16.27
CA TYR A 211 -14.48 8.48 15.60
C TYR A 211 -14.48 9.99 15.73
N VAL A 212 -15.60 10.64 15.42
CA VAL A 212 -15.75 12.11 15.51
C VAL A 212 -15.65 12.61 16.96
N ALA A 213 -16.16 11.83 17.92
CA ALA A 213 -16.02 12.12 19.34
C ALA A 213 -14.60 11.86 19.89
N GLY A 214 -13.65 11.33 19.07
CA GLY A 214 -12.30 11.01 19.51
C GLY A 214 -12.22 9.83 20.50
N LEU A 215 -13.26 9.00 20.54
CA LEU A 215 -13.38 7.88 21.49
C LEU A 215 -12.96 6.53 20.88
N LEU A 216 -12.88 6.44 19.55
CA LEU A 216 -12.55 5.22 18.83
C LEU A 216 -11.05 4.97 18.87
N THR A 217 -10.61 3.78 19.35
CA THR A 217 -9.22 3.35 19.20
C THR A 217 -9.00 2.67 17.85
N LEU A 218 -7.73 2.53 17.42
CA LEU A 218 -7.37 1.85 16.18
C LEU A 218 -7.88 0.39 16.19
N ASP A 219 -7.62 -0.35 17.27
CA ASP A 219 -8.07 -1.75 17.40
C ASP A 219 -9.60 -1.89 17.37
N GLN A 220 -10.31 -0.97 18.02
CA GLN A 220 -11.77 -0.94 17.96
C GLN A 220 -12.28 -0.67 16.54
N ALA A 221 -11.63 0.22 15.78
CA ALA A 221 -11.97 0.49 14.39
C ALA A 221 -11.82 -0.76 13.52
N PHE A 222 -10.70 -1.47 13.65
CA PHE A 222 -10.46 -2.74 12.95
C PHE A 222 -11.42 -3.84 13.39
N ALA A 223 -11.72 -3.95 14.69
CA ALA A 223 -12.70 -4.91 15.20
C ALA A 223 -14.13 -4.64 14.68
N LEU A 224 -14.52 -3.38 14.55
CA LEU A 224 -15.82 -2.99 13.97
C LEU A 224 -15.86 -3.31 12.47
N ALA A 225 -14.81 -2.97 11.73
CA ALA A 225 -14.69 -3.30 10.31
C ALA A 225 -14.70 -4.82 10.08
N SER A 226 -13.94 -5.57 10.86
CA SER A 226 -13.86 -7.03 10.79
C SER A 226 -15.24 -7.68 10.99
N ARG A 227 -15.99 -7.25 12.01
CA ARG A 227 -17.35 -7.75 12.23
C ARG A 227 -18.31 -7.39 11.10
N LYS A 228 -18.23 -6.15 10.60
CA LYS A 228 -19.09 -5.68 9.52
C LYS A 228 -18.87 -6.43 8.22
N LEU A 229 -17.61 -6.72 7.89
CA LEU A 229 -17.23 -7.34 6.63
C LEU A 229 -17.10 -8.86 6.74
N ALA A 230 -17.30 -9.44 7.94
CA ALA A 230 -17.07 -10.84 8.23
C ALA A 230 -15.67 -11.29 7.76
N VAL A 231 -14.64 -10.53 8.16
CA VAL A 231 -13.23 -10.73 7.80
C VAL A 231 -12.35 -10.45 9.02
N LYS A 232 -11.25 -11.16 9.17
CA LYS A 232 -10.27 -10.89 10.22
C LYS A 232 -9.24 -9.88 9.70
N ALA A 233 -9.51 -8.58 9.87
CA ALA A 233 -8.58 -7.52 9.48
C ALA A 233 -7.81 -6.97 10.69
N ARG A 234 -6.51 -6.68 10.52
CA ARG A 234 -5.63 -6.13 11.56
C ARG A 234 -4.75 -5.01 11.03
N PRO A 235 -4.48 -3.98 11.85
CA PRO A 235 -3.41 -3.03 11.54
C PRO A 235 -2.06 -3.63 11.92
N ILE A 236 -1.04 -3.39 11.09
CA ILE A 236 0.36 -3.66 11.41
C ILE A 236 1.08 -2.32 11.46
N LEU A 237 1.66 -2.00 12.62
CA LEU A 237 2.42 -0.78 12.78
C LEU A 237 3.82 -0.95 12.20
N ILE A 238 4.15 -0.10 11.22
CA ILE A 238 5.43 -0.07 10.55
C ILE A 238 6.35 0.93 11.26
N PRO A 239 7.50 0.50 11.81
CA PRO A 239 8.40 1.37 12.58
C PRO A 239 9.33 2.23 11.69
N TYR A 240 9.04 2.30 10.40
CA TYR A 240 9.83 3.03 9.40
C TYR A 240 9.00 4.21 8.87
N ALA A 241 9.49 5.42 9.04
CA ALA A 241 8.80 6.63 8.59
C ALA A 241 8.62 6.67 7.07
N GLU A 242 9.60 6.15 6.34
CA GLU A 242 9.66 6.07 4.88
C GLU A 242 8.49 5.28 4.29
N ALA A 243 7.98 4.30 5.01
CA ALA A 243 6.86 3.46 4.55
C ALA A 243 5.57 4.24 4.32
N ALA A 244 5.41 5.40 4.97
CA ALA A 244 4.23 6.25 4.82
C ALA A 244 4.45 7.41 3.84
N ILE A 245 5.56 7.43 3.09
CA ILE A 245 5.89 8.51 2.13
C ILE A 245 5.74 7.97 0.72
N ASP A 246 4.59 8.21 0.11
CA ASP A 246 4.33 8.00 -1.31
C ASP A 246 4.61 9.28 -2.11
N VAL A 247 4.82 9.15 -3.41
CA VAL A 247 5.19 10.24 -4.32
C VAL A 247 4.01 10.55 -5.24
N ASP A 248 3.17 11.51 -4.82
CA ASP A 248 1.97 11.91 -5.56
C ASP A 248 2.11 13.25 -6.30
N LYS A 249 3.01 14.12 -5.86
CA LYS A 249 3.18 15.48 -6.39
C LYS A 249 4.66 15.88 -6.40
N PRO A 250 5.05 16.95 -7.13
CA PRO A 250 6.45 17.38 -7.22
C PRO A 250 7.15 17.60 -5.88
N SER A 251 6.45 18.14 -4.88
CA SER A 251 7.03 18.32 -3.54
C SER A 251 7.33 17.00 -2.82
N ASP A 252 6.56 15.94 -3.09
CA ASP A 252 6.82 14.62 -2.52
C ASP A 252 8.03 13.97 -3.20
N LEU A 253 8.18 14.17 -4.51
CA LEU A 253 9.34 13.72 -5.28
C LEU A 253 10.62 14.38 -4.77
N GLU A 254 10.58 15.71 -4.54
CA GLU A 254 11.73 16.44 -3.99
C GLU A 254 12.11 15.96 -2.59
N LEU A 255 11.12 15.74 -1.73
CA LEU A 255 11.34 15.14 -0.41
C LEU A 255 11.96 13.74 -0.54
N ALA A 256 11.42 12.88 -1.38
CA ALA A 256 11.93 11.53 -1.59
C ALA A 256 13.35 11.51 -2.16
N ARG A 257 13.69 12.46 -3.04
CA ARG A 257 15.06 12.68 -3.54
C ARG A 257 16.02 13.05 -2.40
N ARG A 258 15.61 13.95 -1.49
CA ARG A 258 16.42 14.33 -0.32
C ARG A 258 16.61 13.17 0.65
N ILE A 259 15.55 12.41 0.93
CA ILE A 259 15.61 11.22 1.79
C ILE A 259 16.57 10.18 1.22
N ALA A 260 16.44 9.87 -0.06
CA ALA A 260 17.31 8.90 -0.73
C ALA A 260 18.79 9.34 -0.76
N ALA A 261 19.05 10.65 -0.77
CA ALA A 261 20.39 11.22 -0.70
C ALA A 261 20.93 11.35 0.74
N GLY A 262 20.18 10.96 1.77
CA GLY A 262 20.55 11.13 3.19
C GLY A 262 20.58 12.58 3.66
N LYS A 263 19.83 13.48 3.01
CA LYS A 263 19.82 14.93 3.24
C LYS A 263 18.48 15.44 3.84
N ALA A 264 17.67 14.57 4.39
CA ALA A 264 16.36 14.93 4.98
C ALA A 264 16.34 14.73 6.49
#